data_9f74f343f4ed9c52c7a57bee569cc545
#
_entry.id   9f74f343f4ed9c52c7a57bee569cc545
#
_cell.length_a   1.000
_cell.length_b   1.000
_cell.length_c   1.000
_cell.angle_alpha   90.00
_cell.angle_beta   90.00
_cell.angle_gamma   90.00
#
_symmetry.space_group_name_H-M   'P 1'
#
loop_
_entity.id
_entity.type
_entity.pdbx_description
1 polymer ?
#
loop_
_entity_poly.entity_id
_entity_poly.type
_entity_poly.pdbx_seq_one_letter_code
_entity_poly.pdbx_strand_id
1 'polypeptide(L)'
;DGIDAVKIMPLAKKIKQTRTGFYWYFNSQDELFKSLLEVWEQRTTEVLLAHCEVDCETLCDVVFGLMTLWIRADLFDARLDRSVRNWALRDSLPRARLERSDLLRHEAISGVFERFGYGHAEASARADLFLLAQSGHAVYPGSLHTPEGLLCLAEYLCGMKPTPSESRRFVDYSG
;
A
#
# COMPACT_ATOMS: atom_id res chain seq x y z
N ASP A 1 -8.80 17.31 6.27
CA ASP A 1 -8.09 18.47 5.72
C ASP A 1 -7.01 17.94 4.79
N GLY A 2 -7.03 18.32 3.50
CA GLY A 2 -6.04 17.86 2.52
C GLY A 2 -4.67 18.53 2.68
N ILE A 3 -3.76 18.30 1.71
CA ILE A 3 -2.41 18.87 1.70
C ILE A 3 -2.41 20.40 1.74
N ASP A 4 -3.45 21.03 1.19
CA ASP A 4 -3.64 22.48 1.22
C ASP A 4 -3.72 23.06 2.64
N ALA A 5 -4.11 22.23 3.62
CA ALA A 5 -4.13 22.59 5.03
C ALA A 5 -2.76 22.46 5.72
N VAL A 6 -1.77 21.84 5.05
CA VAL A 6 -0.40 21.69 5.57
C VAL A 6 0.36 22.99 5.37
N LYS A 7 0.14 23.92 6.32
CA LYS A 7 0.91 25.17 6.43
C LYS A 7 1.93 25.03 7.56
N ILE A 8 3.12 25.60 7.37
CA ILE A 8 4.23 25.50 8.33
C ILE A 8 3.81 25.88 9.75
N MET A 9 3.11 26.99 9.92
CA MET A 9 2.73 27.47 11.26
C MET A 9 1.73 26.56 12.00
N PRO A 10 0.61 26.11 11.39
CA PRO A 10 -0.29 25.15 12.00
C PRO A 10 0.39 23.80 12.31
N LEU A 11 1.26 23.34 11.41
CA LEU A 11 2.00 22.09 11.60
C LEU A 11 2.99 22.20 12.76
N ALA A 12 3.82 23.25 12.81
CA ALA A 12 4.75 23.50 13.90
C ALA A 12 4.02 23.56 15.26
N LYS A 13 2.88 24.26 15.33
CA LYS A 13 2.04 24.31 16.53
C LYS A 13 1.54 22.91 16.94
N LYS A 14 1.11 22.08 15.97
CA LYS A 14 0.59 20.72 16.23
C LYS A 14 1.67 19.79 16.80
N ILE A 15 2.92 19.93 16.36
CA ILE A 15 4.07 19.16 16.88
C ILE A 15 4.79 19.87 18.04
N LYS A 16 4.18 20.92 18.62
CA LYS A 16 4.72 21.71 19.72
C LYS A 16 6.11 22.32 19.43
N GLN A 17 6.34 22.70 18.18
CA GLN A 17 7.56 23.37 17.72
C GLN A 17 7.30 24.84 17.41
N THR A 18 8.35 25.65 17.50
CA THR A 18 8.33 27.05 17.03
C THR A 18 8.54 27.09 15.52
N ARG A 19 8.25 28.24 14.88
CA ARG A 19 8.59 28.45 13.47
C ARG A 19 10.09 28.24 13.21
N THR A 20 10.94 28.77 14.09
CA THR A 20 12.40 28.60 14.02
C THR A 20 12.77 27.13 14.16
N GLY A 21 12.16 26.39 15.10
CA GLY A 21 12.37 24.96 15.28
C GLY A 21 11.97 24.13 14.04
N PHE A 22 10.92 24.56 13.32
CA PHE A 22 10.56 23.92 12.06
C PHE A 22 11.68 24.04 11.00
N TYR A 23 12.23 25.26 10.84
CA TYR A 23 13.31 25.51 9.86
C TYR A 23 14.66 24.88 10.23
N TRP A 24 14.81 24.30 11.43
CA TRP A 24 15.93 23.44 11.78
C TRP A 24 15.85 22.07 11.08
N TYR A 25 14.63 21.60 10.78
CA TYR A 25 14.41 20.29 10.14
C TYR A 25 14.16 20.41 8.64
N PHE A 26 13.52 21.48 8.19
CA PHE A 26 13.14 21.68 6.79
C PHE A 26 13.41 23.11 6.38
N ASN A 27 14.26 23.30 5.36
CA ASN A 27 14.59 24.65 4.86
C ASN A 27 13.41 25.31 4.13
N SER A 28 12.45 24.50 3.64
CA SER A 28 11.28 24.98 2.92
C SER A 28 10.09 24.04 3.08
N GLN A 29 8.91 24.50 2.68
CA GLN A 29 7.71 23.65 2.58
C GLN A 29 7.87 22.55 1.51
N ASP A 30 8.57 22.84 0.44
CA ASP A 30 8.84 21.86 -0.63
C ASP A 30 9.72 20.71 -0.13
N GLU A 31 10.68 21.01 0.72
CA GLU A 31 11.51 19.98 1.36
C GLU A 31 10.68 19.08 2.28
N LEU A 32 9.79 19.66 3.08
CA LEU A 32 8.83 18.89 3.87
C LEU A 32 7.97 17.99 2.98
N PHE A 33 7.45 18.50 1.86
CA PHE A 33 6.61 17.72 0.97
C PHE A 33 7.35 16.57 0.31
N LYS A 34 8.61 16.79 -0.09
CA LYS A 34 9.48 15.72 -0.60
C LYS A 34 9.71 14.63 0.45
N SER A 35 10.02 15.02 1.69
CA SER A 35 10.21 14.08 2.80
C SER A 35 8.93 13.30 3.15
N LEU A 36 7.75 13.94 3.05
CA LEU A 36 6.47 13.23 3.22
C LEU A 36 6.25 12.18 2.14
N LEU A 37 6.60 12.48 0.88
CA LEU A 37 6.50 11.52 -0.21
C LEU A 37 7.52 10.38 -0.05
N GLU A 38 8.73 10.65 0.42
CA GLU A 38 9.73 9.62 0.73
C GLU A 38 9.22 8.67 1.82
N VAL A 39 8.69 9.20 2.92
CA VAL A 39 8.09 8.38 3.98
C VAL A 39 6.90 7.57 3.47
N TRP A 40 6.07 8.16 2.60
CA TRP A 40 4.96 7.44 1.98
C TRP A 40 5.46 6.28 1.11
N GLU A 41 6.45 6.49 0.25
CA GLU A 41 7.02 5.43 -0.59
C GLU A 41 7.62 4.31 0.25
N GLN A 42 8.39 4.64 1.29
CA GLN A 42 8.97 3.66 2.21
C GLN A 42 7.88 2.81 2.90
N ARG A 43 6.82 3.44 3.37
CA ARG A 43 5.77 2.74 4.14
C ARG A 43 4.72 2.04 3.29
N THR A 44 4.69 2.27 2.00
CA THR A 44 3.66 1.69 1.13
C THR A 44 4.25 0.92 -0.04
N THR A 45 5.22 1.46 -0.75
CA THR A 45 5.80 0.84 -1.94
C THR A 45 6.93 -0.10 -1.58
N GLU A 46 7.95 0.36 -0.85
CA GLU A 46 9.12 -0.45 -0.54
C GLU A 46 8.78 -1.69 0.29
N VAL A 47 7.84 -1.57 1.25
CA VAL A 47 7.36 -2.71 2.05
C VAL A 47 6.69 -3.77 1.16
N LEU A 48 5.87 -3.35 0.19
CA LEU A 48 5.21 -4.25 -0.76
C LEU A 48 6.23 -4.93 -1.67
N LEU A 49 7.17 -4.16 -2.24
CA LEU A 49 8.24 -4.69 -3.09
C LEU A 49 9.07 -5.74 -2.34
N ALA A 50 9.50 -5.41 -1.12
CA ALA A 50 10.25 -6.35 -0.28
C ALA A 50 9.47 -7.65 -0.02
N HIS A 51 8.15 -7.55 0.14
CA HIS A 51 7.32 -8.74 0.37
C HIS A 51 7.15 -9.60 -0.89
N CYS A 52 7.14 -9.00 -2.07
CA CYS A 52 7.15 -9.73 -3.35
C CYS A 52 8.42 -10.57 -3.55
N GLU A 53 9.54 -10.17 -2.93
CA GLU A 53 10.81 -10.90 -3.00
C GLU A 53 10.94 -12.02 -1.95
N VAL A 54 9.99 -12.15 -1.02
CA VAL A 54 10.03 -13.24 -0.02
C VAL A 54 9.86 -14.57 -0.73
N ASP A 55 10.74 -15.51 -0.40
CA ASP A 55 10.64 -16.89 -0.89
C ASP A 55 9.57 -17.64 -0.11
N CYS A 56 8.49 -18.00 -0.78
CA CYS A 56 7.37 -18.76 -0.23
C CYS A 56 7.12 -20.00 -1.05
N GLU A 57 6.70 -21.09 -0.40
CA GLU A 57 6.44 -22.36 -1.06
C GLU A 57 5.21 -22.31 -1.97
N THR A 58 4.20 -21.49 -1.61
CA THR A 58 2.95 -21.42 -2.35
C THR A 58 2.58 -19.99 -2.72
N LEU A 59 1.84 -19.83 -3.82
CA LEU A 59 1.27 -18.54 -4.21
C LEU A 59 0.32 -17.98 -3.14
N CYS A 60 -0.47 -18.85 -2.50
CA CYS A 60 -1.38 -18.41 -1.45
C CYS A 60 -0.64 -17.77 -0.27
N ASP A 61 0.51 -18.30 0.14
CA ASP A 61 1.33 -17.73 1.21
C ASP A 61 1.84 -16.33 0.84
N VAL A 62 2.30 -16.11 -0.41
CA VAL A 62 2.70 -14.77 -0.88
C VAL A 62 1.52 -13.82 -0.89
N VAL A 63 0.38 -14.23 -1.47
CA VAL A 63 -0.82 -13.39 -1.57
C VAL A 63 -1.35 -13.03 -0.17
N PHE A 64 -1.38 -13.96 0.76
CA PHE A 64 -1.78 -13.70 2.15
C PHE A 64 -0.83 -12.74 2.84
N GLY A 65 0.47 -12.88 2.65
CA GLY A 65 1.44 -11.95 3.17
C GLY A 65 1.24 -10.53 2.63
N LEU A 66 1.05 -10.38 1.32
CA LEU A 66 0.73 -9.11 0.67
C LEU A 66 -0.58 -8.52 1.18
N MET A 67 -1.62 -9.34 1.39
CA MET A 67 -2.89 -8.89 1.97
C MET A 67 -2.73 -8.44 3.42
N THR A 68 -1.91 -9.12 4.21
CA THR A 68 -1.62 -8.74 5.60
C THR A 68 -1.03 -7.33 5.68
N LEU A 69 -0.19 -6.90 4.73
CA LEU A 69 0.37 -5.55 4.71
C LEU A 69 -0.72 -4.47 4.78
N TRP A 70 -1.79 -4.59 4.01
CA TRP A 70 -2.84 -3.57 3.93
C TRP A 70 -4.00 -3.74 4.93
N ILE A 71 -4.14 -4.93 5.50
CA ILE A 71 -5.09 -5.17 6.60
C ILE A 71 -4.54 -4.57 7.91
N ARG A 72 -3.23 -4.68 8.12
CA ARG A 72 -2.56 -4.20 9.32
C ARG A 72 -2.12 -2.75 9.18
N ALA A 73 -2.78 -1.86 9.93
CA ALA A 73 -2.52 -0.42 9.91
C ALA A 73 -1.10 -0.02 10.36
N ASP A 74 -0.39 -0.88 11.08
CA ASP A 74 1.02 -0.68 11.49
C ASP A 74 2.00 -0.97 10.35
N LEU A 75 1.61 -1.77 9.35
CA LEU A 75 2.43 -2.11 8.19
C LEU A 75 2.17 -1.20 6.98
N PHE A 76 0.92 -0.78 6.78
CA PHE A 76 0.53 0.07 5.65
C PHE A 76 -0.38 1.20 6.11
N ASP A 77 0.03 2.45 5.88
CA ASP A 77 -0.78 3.62 6.21
C ASP A 77 -1.74 3.98 5.06
N ALA A 78 -2.90 3.33 5.04
CA ALA A 78 -3.94 3.58 4.05
C ALA A 78 -4.47 5.03 4.05
N ARG A 79 -4.37 5.75 5.19
CA ARG A 79 -4.78 7.16 5.28
C ARG A 79 -3.77 8.06 4.59
N LEU A 80 -2.48 7.77 4.78
CA LEU A 80 -1.39 8.48 4.11
C LEU A 80 -1.45 8.22 2.60
N ASP A 81 -1.61 6.96 2.16
CA ASP A 81 -1.72 6.61 0.74
C ASP A 81 -2.88 7.36 0.06
N ARG A 82 -4.07 7.35 0.66
CA ARG A 82 -5.22 8.11 0.16
C ARG A 82 -4.96 9.61 0.12
N SER A 83 -4.25 10.15 1.12
CA SER A 83 -3.93 11.58 1.15
C SER A 83 -2.98 11.97 0.02
N VAL A 84 -1.99 11.13 -0.29
CA VAL A 84 -1.07 11.34 -1.42
C VAL A 84 -1.81 11.20 -2.76
N ARG A 85 -2.69 10.21 -2.92
CA ARG A 85 -3.54 10.07 -4.13
C ARG A 85 -4.42 11.30 -4.37
N ASN A 86 -5.04 11.84 -3.33
CA ASN A 86 -5.84 13.06 -3.42
C ASN A 86 -4.97 14.29 -3.75
N TRP A 87 -3.77 14.38 -3.22
CA TRP A 87 -2.82 15.44 -3.53
C TRP A 87 -2.37 15.37 -4.99
N ALA A 88 -2.07 14.18 -5.50
CA ALA A 88 -1.66 13.94 -6.89
C ALA A 88 -2.70 14.40 -7.94
N LEU A 89 -3.97 14.55 -7.57
CA LEU A 89 -4.99 15.10 -8.47
C LEU A 89 -4.75 16.56 -8.85
N ARG A 90 -3.98 17.32 -8.01
CA ARG A 90 -3.83 18.78 -8.15
C ARG A 90 -2.38 19.24 -8.32
N ASP A 91 -1.42 18.35 -8.09
CA ASP A 91 0.00 18.67 -8.06
C ASP A 91 0.81 17.64 -8.87
N SER A 92 1.70 18.13 -9.73
CA SER A 92 2.50 17.30 -10.64
C SER A 92 3.58 16.49 -9.91
N LEU A 93 4.15 17.01 -8.80
CA LEU A 93 5.20 16.31 -8.06
C LEU A 93 4.69 15.02 -7.42
N PRO A 94 3.65 15.02 -6.58
CA PRO A 94 3.12 13.77 -6.03
C PRO A 94 2.49 12.88 -7.11
N ARG A 95 1.96 13.44 -8.20
CA ARG A 95 1.44 12.66 -9.33
C ARG A 95 2.52 11.81 -9.96
N ALA A 96 3.66 12.38 -10.33
CA ALA A 96 4.77 11.64 -10.92
C ALA A 96 5.31 10.54 -9.99
N ARG A 97 5.38 10.83 -8.68
CA ARG A 97 5.82 9.86 -7.67
C ARG A 97 4.81 8.73 -7.51
N LEU A 98 3.50 9.05 -7.51
CA LEU A 98 2.41 8.09 -7.41
C LEU A 98 2.38 7.15 -8.62
N GLU A 99 2.43 7.69 -9.84
CA GLU A 99 2.43 6.92 -11.09
C GLU A 99 3.61 5.94 -11.12
N ARG A 100 4.81 6.40 -10.73
CA ARG A 100 6.00 5.54 -10.62
C ARG A 100 5.81 4.44 -9.56
N SER A 101 5.28 4.77 -8.39
CA SER A 101 5.07 3.82 -7.30
C SER A 101 4.01 2.78 -7.67
N ASP A 102 2.92 3.19 -8.31
CA ASP A 102 1.88 2.28 -8.76
C ASP A 102 2.40 1.33 -9.86
N LEU A 103 3.24 1.82 -10.78
CA LEU A 103 3.90 0.98 -11.78
C LEU A 103 4.82 -0.07 -11.12
N LEU A 104 5.70 0.34 -10.20
CA LEU A 104 6.60 -0.57 -9.49
C LEU A 104 5.84 -1.64 -8.70
N ARG A 105 4.77 -1.26 -8.01
CA ARG A 105 3.90 -2.21 -7.28
C ARG A 105 3.24 -3.21 -8.22
N HIS A 106 2.71 -2.72 -9.34
CA HIS A 106 2.09 -3.56 -10.36
C HIS A 106 3.08 -4.57 -10.95
N GLU A 107 4.26 -4.10 -11.37
CA GLU A 107 5.32 -4.96 -11.92
C GLU A 107 5.76 -6.03 -10.92
N ALA A 108 5.98 -5.66 -9.65
CA ALA A 108 6.38 -6.60 -8.62
C ALA A 108 5.32 -7.67 -8.35
N ILE A 109 4.04 -7.29 -8.22
CA ILE A 109 2.95 -8.24 -7.99
C ILE A 109 2.73 -9.12 -9.23
N SER A 110 2.77 -8.55 -10.43
CA SER A 110 2.69 -9.32 -11.69
C SER A 110 3.82 -10.36 -11.76
N GLY A 111 5.05 -9.97 -11.42
CA GLY A 111 6.19 -10.87 -11.33
C GLY A 111 6.01 -12.01 -10.33
N VAL A 112 5.30 -11.79 -9.21
CA VAL A 112 4.91 -12.88 -8.30
C VAL A 112 4.05 -13.92 -9.05
N PHE A 113 2.98 -13.49 -9.71
CA PHE A 113 2.12 -14.42 -10.44
C PHE A 113 2.84 -15.15 -11.57
N GLU A 114 3.71 -14.45 -12.32
CA GLU A 114 4.54 -15.06 -13.37
C GLU A 114 5.49 -16.15 -12.81
N ARG A 115 6.10 -15.89 -11.66
CA ARG A 115 6.97 -16.85 -10.95
C ARG A 115 6.24 -18.14 -10.58
N PHE A 116 4.93 -18.06 -10.32
CA PHE A 116 4.08 -19.21 -10.04
C PHE A 116 3.39 -19.79 -11.31
N GLY A 117 3.84 -19.39 -12.52
CA GLY A 117 3.45 -20.02 -13.77
C GLY A 117 2.27 -19.40 -14.51
N TYR A 118 1.78 -18.25 -14.07
CA TYR A 118 0.74 -17.51 -14.81
C TYR A 118 1.33 -16.83 -16.05
N GLY A 119 0.58 -16.81 -17.14
CA GLY A 119 0.97 -16.05 -18.32
C GLY A 119 0.89 -14.56 -18.07
N HIS A 120 1.73 -13.77 -18.75
CA HIS A 120 1.89 -12.32 -18.54
C HIS A 120 0.56 -11.56 -18.48
N ALA A 121 -0.36 -11.78 -19.41
CA ALA A 121 -1.65 -11.08 -19.42
C ALA A 121 -2.52 -11.39 -18.19
N GLU A 122 -2.50 -12.64 -17.73
CA GLU A 122 -3.25 -13.07 -16.55
C GLU A 122 -2.59 -12.55 -15.26
N ALA A 123 -1.26 -12.61 -15.18
CA ALA A 123 -0.48 -12.08 -14.05
C ALA A 123 -0.72 -10.57 -13.89
N SER A 124 -0.69 -9.82 -14.97
CA SER A 124 -1.00 -8.38 -14.99
C SER A 124 -2.43 -8.10 -14.50
N ALA A 125 -3.44 -8.83 -14.98
CA ALA A 125 -4.82 -8.65 -14.56
C ALA A 125 -5.04 -8.98 -13.05
N ARG A 126 -4.33 -9.97 -12.53
CA ARG A 126 -4.35 -10.33 -11.10
C ARG A 126 -3.67 -9.26 -10.24
N ALA A 127 -2.58 -8.67 -10.73
CA ALA A 127 -1.91 -7.54 -10.08
C ALA A 127 -2.84 -6.31 -10.01
N ASP A 128 -3.53 -5.99 -11.11
CA ASP A 128 -4.55 -4.93 -11.13
C ASP A 128 -5.66 -5.20 -10.12
N LEU A 129 -6.21 -6.42 -10.10
CA LEU A 129 -7.26 -6.80 -9.16
C LEU A 129 -6.80 -6.67 -7.71
N PHE A 130 -5.57 -7.07 -7.39
CA PHE A 130 -4.98 -6.91 -6.07
C PHE A 130 -4.90 -5.43 -5.66
N LEU A 131 -4.34 -4.57 -6.51
CA LEU A 131 -4.16 -3.14 -6.23
C LEU A 131 -5.50 -2.40 -6.12
N LEU A 132 -6.50 -2.77 -6.94
CA LEU A 132 -7.86 -2.26 -6.85
C LEU A 132 -8.53 -2.68 -5.54
N ALA A 133 -8.38 -3.94 -5.13
CA ALA A 133 -8.91 -4.44 -3.86
C ALA A 133 -8.25 -3.74 -2.67
N GLN A 134 -6.94 -3.54 -2.68
CA GLN A 134 -6.20 -2.78 -1.68
C GLN A 134 -6.73 -1.34 -1.56
N SER A 135 -6.88 -0.65 -2.68
CA SER A 135 -7.37 0.74 -2.72
C SER A 135 -8.83 0.82 -2.25
N GLY A 136 -9.66 -0.15 -2.65
CA GLY A 136 -11.06 -0.25 -2.28
C GLY A 136 -11.27 -0.58 -0.79
N HIS A 137 -10.43 -1.46 -0.22
CA HIS A 137 -10.52 -1.84 1.18
C HIS A 137 -10.46 -0.63 2.13
N ALA A 138 -9.66 0.37 1.82
CA ALA A 138 -9.52 1.57 2.64
C ALA A 138 -10.76 2.50 2.64
N VAL A 139 -11.71 2.33 1.70
CA VAL A 139 -12.82 3.27 1.49
C VAL A 139 -14.19 2.61 1.42
N TYR A 140 -14.27 1.31 1.13
CA TYR A 140 -15.53 0.60 0.95
C TYR A 140 -15.77 -0.41 2.08
N PRO A 141 -16.80 -0.21 2.93
CA PRO A 141 -17.11 -1.10 4.05
C PRO A 141 -17.83 -2.36 3.56
N GLY A 142 -17.17 -3.16 2.74
CA GLY A 142 -17.70 -4.39 2.17
C GLY A 142 -17.22 -5.66 2.87
N SER A 143 -17.48 -6.82 2.26
CA SER A 143 -17.11 -8.14 2.78
C SER A 143 -15.60 -8.35 2.94
N LEU A 144 -14.76 -7.55 2.26
CA LEU A 144 -13.30 -7.60 2.40
C LEU A 144 -12.79 -7.16 3.79
N HIS A 145 -13.67 -6.71 4.68
CA HIS A 145 -13.34 -6.47 6.10
C HIS A 145 -13.62 -7.69 7.00
N THR A 146 -14.04 -8.82 6.41
CA THR A 146 -14.23 -10.07 7.14
C THR A 146 -13.19 -11.10 6.72
N PRO A 147 -12.77 -12.01 7.62
CA PRO A 147 -11.85 -13.09 7.28
C PRO A 147 -12.32 -13.93 6.08
N GLU A 148 -13.63 -14.24 6.04
CA GLU A 148 -14.25 -15.03 4.97
C GLU A 148 -14.16 -14.30 3.61
N GLY A 149 -14.43 -12.98 3.58
CA GLY A 149 -14.33 -12.16 2.37
C GLY A 149 -12.89 -12.06 1.87
N LEU A 150 -11.94 -11.94 2.77
CA LEU A 150 -10.51 -11.93 2.44
C LEU A 150 -10.04 -13.29 1.89
N LEU A 151 -10.48 -14.40 2.48
CA LEU A 151 -10.19 -15.74 1.96
C LEU A 151 -10.77 -15.95 0.56
N CYS A 152 -12.01 -15.48 0.32
CA CYS A 152 -12.60 -15.50 -1.04
C CYS A 152 -11.79 -14.66 -2.03
N LEU A 153 -11.33 -13.46 -1.63
CA LEU A 153 -10.48 -12.64 -2.49
C LEU A 153 -9.17 -13.36 -2.83
N ALA A 154 -8.53 -14.00 -1.84
CA ALA A 154 -7.32 -14.77 -2.08
C ALA A 154 -7.57 -15.94 -3.05
N GLU A 155 -8.69 -16.65 -2.94
CA GLU A 155 -9.09 -17.70 -3.89
C GLU A 155 -9.20 -17.16 -5.32
N TYR A 156 -9.83 -15.97 -5.51
CA TYR A 156 -9.89 -15.33 -6.83
C TYR A 156 -8.51 -14.89 -7.34
N LEU A 157 -7.68 -14.34 -6.47
CA LEU A 157 -6.33 -13.92 -6.83
C LEU A 157 -5.43 -15.11 -7.16
N CYS A 158 -5.47 -16.18 -6.38
CA CYS A 158 -4.65 -17.37 -6.59
C CYS A 158 -5.21 -18.30 -7.70
N GLY A 159 -6.49 -18.16 -8.07
CA GLY A 159 -7.16 -19.09 -9.00
C GLY A 159 -7.35 -20.50 -8.45
N MET A 160 -7.10 -20.71 -7.15
CA MET A 160 -7.25 -21.98 -6.44
C MET A 160 -7.63 -21.71 -4.98
N LYS A 161 -8.29 -22.70 -4.36
CA LYS A 161 -8.64 -22.62 -2.94
C LYS A 161 -7.40 -22.78 -2.08
N PRO A 162 -7.14 -21.87 -1.15
CA PRO A 162 -6.12 -22.07 -0.13
C PRO A 162 -6.41 -23.34 0.68
N THR A 163 -5.38 -24.03 1.07
CA THR A 163 -5.48 -25.19 1.96
C THR A 163 -5.99 -24.76 3.37
N PRO A 164 -6.55 -25.69 4.14
CA PRO A 164 -6.96 -25.38 5.52
C PRO A 164 -5.81 -24.90 6.42
N SER A 165 -4.57 -25.28 6.14
CA SER A 165 -3.39 -24.84 6.88
C SER A 165 -2.99 -23.41 6.51
N GLU A 166 -2.99 -23.05 5.21
CA GLU A 166 -2.75 -21.70 4.72
C GLU A 166 -3.81 -20.72 5.25
N SER A 167 -5.10 -21.11 5.15
CA SER A 167 -6.21 -20.30 5.65
C SER A 167 -6.10 -20.02 7.15
N ARG A 168 -5.72 -21.00 7.96
CA ARG A 168 -5.50 -20.79 9.40
C ARG A 168 -4.36 -19.82 9.67
N ARG A 169 -3.21 -20.01 9.02
CA ARG A 169 -2.09 -19.07 9.15
C ARG A 169 -2.50 -17.64 8.86
N PHE A 170 -3.24 -17.43 7.77
CA PHE A 170 -3.70 -16.08 7.40
C PHE A 170 -4.63 -15.47 8.44
N VAL A 171 -5.62 -16.22 8.94
CA VAL A 171 -6.55 -15.72 9.98
C VAL A 171 -5.82 -15.37 11.28
N ASP A 172 -4.84 -16.18 11.69
CA ASP A 172 -4.01 -15.92 12.88
C ASP A 172 -3.16 -14.65 12.74
N TYR A 173 -2.73 -14.29 11.52
CA TYR A 173 -1.98 -13.07 11.24
C TYR A 173 -2.85 -11.82 11.07
N SER A 174 -4.13 -11.98 10.73
CA SER A 174 -5.06 -10.87 10.47
C SER A 174 -5.87 -10.43 11.70
N GLY A 175 -5.81 -11.18 12.80
CA GLY A 175 -6.42 -10.86 14.10
C GLY A 175 -5.46 -10.15 15.01
#